data_192e40d96fc86fd84bbe3c73b76d8663
#
_entry.id   192e40d96fc86fd84bbe3c73b76d8663
#
_cell.length_a   1.000
_cell.length_b   1.000
_cell.length_c   1.000
_cell.angle_alpha   90.00
_cell.angle_beta   90.00
_cell.angle_gamma   90.00
#
_symmetry.space_group_name_H-M   'P 1'
#
loop_
_entity.id
_entity.type
_entity.pdbx_description
1 polymer ?
#
loop_
_entity_poly.entity_id
_entity_poly.type
_entity_poly.pdbx_seq_one_letter_code
_entity_poly.pdbx_strand_id
1 'polypeptide(L)'
;LNFVLRYFNNVEQAEDVVQDTLIKLYTHASYYKNIAKFSTWIFTIAKNNALTELRKNKRKKTDSLWTEDGQIIDINSKEESLDSKVQNEIAIDQLNKFLDEIPENFRMAVVLRDFQELSYEEISKILEIPIGTIKSRINRGRIQLAEKMKHFKE
;
A
#
# COMPACT_ATOMS: atom_id res chain seq x y z
N LEU A 1 8.63 3.60 4.86
CA LEU A 1 7.58 3.12 5.74
C LEU A 1 6.19 3.47 5.21
N ASN A 2 5.86 4.75 4.97
CA ASN A 2 4.54 5.20 4.51
C ASN A 2 4.02 4.48 3.26
N PHE A 3 4.88 4.08 2.33
CA PHE A 3 4.50 3.29 1.16
C PHE A 3 3.95 1.92 1.57
N VAL A 4 4.64 1.22 2.46
CA VAL A 4 4.25 -0.13 2.91
C VAL A 4 3.00 -0.09 3.79
N LEU A 5 2.90 0.88 4.70
CA LEU A 5 1.74 1.07 5.58
C LEU A 5 0.40 1.18 4.83
N ARG A 6 0.42 1.66 3.58
CA ARG A 6 -0.78 1.75 2.73
C ARG A 6 -1.24 0.42 2.12
N TYR A 7 -0.54 -0.68 2.39
CA TYR A 7 -0.89 -2.02 1.93
C TYR A 7 -1.28 -2.97 3.06
N PHE A 8 -1.08 -2.56 4.31
CA PHE A 8 -1.35 -3.39 5.48
C PHE A 8 -2.19 -2.62 6.49
N ASN A 9 -3.29 -3.24 6.92
CA ASN A 9 -4.14 -2.71 7.99
C ASN A 9 -3.51 -2.90 9.37
N ASN A 10 -2.48 -3.74 9.47
CA ASN A 10 -1.74 -4.02 10.69
C ASN A 10 -0.34 -3.38 10.58
N VAL A 11 -0.05 -2.49 11.54
CA VAL A 11 1.24 -1.77 11.60
C VAL A 11 2.40 -2.73 11.80
N GLU A 12 2.27 -3.75 12.63
CA GLU A 12 3.32 -4.76 12.88
C GLU A 12 3.71 -5.48 11.58
N GLN A 13 2.72 -5.90 10.78
CA GLN A 13 2.99 -6.54 9.49
C GLN A 13 3.69 -5.58 8.51
N ALA A 14 3.32 -4.31 8.52
CA ALA A 14 3.96 -3.30 7.70
C ALA A 14 5.42 -3.07 8.14
N GLU A 15 5.67 -3.03 9.44
CA GLU A 15 7.02 -2.90 10.00
C GLU A 15 7.90 -4.09 9.66
N ASP A 16 7.39 -5.31 9.76
CA ASP A 16 8.10 -6.52 9.34
C ASP A 16 8.52 -6.47 7.87
N VAL A 17 7.60 -6.05 6.99
CA VAL A 17 7.90 -5.88 5.56
C VAL A 17 8.95 -4.79 5.32
N VAL A 18 8.92 -3.72 6.10
CA VAL A 18 9.94 -2.66 6.02
C VAL A 18 11.29 -3.18 6.49
N GLN A 19 11.35 -3.89 7.61
CA GLN A 19 12.59 -4.50 8.12
C GLN A 19 13.18 -5.48 7.10
N ASP A 20 12.38 -6.38 6.55
CA ASP A 20 12.79 -7.30 5.48
C ASP A 20 13.31 -6.55 4.25
N THR A 21 12.68 -5.41 3.91
CA THR A 21 13.13 -4.56 2.81
C THR A 21 14.50 -3.96 3.10
N LEU A 22 14.72 -3.44 4.32
CA LEU A 22 15.99 -2.87 4.72
C LEU A 22 17.11 -3.92 4.75
N ILE A 23 16.82 -5.12 5.27
CA ILE A 23 17.77 -6.24 5.26
C ILE A 23 18.15 -6.61 3.82
N LYS A 24 17.18 -6.70 2.91
CA LYS A 24 17.45 -6.99 1.50
C LYS A 24 18.23 -5.88 0.81
N LEU A 25 17.95 -4.63 1.11
CA LEU A 25 18.74 -3.50 0.60
C LEU A 25 20.19 -3.59 1.03
N TYR A 26 20.44 -3.91 2.30
CA TYR A 26 21.78 -4.05 2.84
C TYR A 26 22.51 -5.25 2.22
N THR A 27 21.89 -6.41 2.23
CA THR A 27 22.50 -7.65 1.71
C THR A 27 22.70 -7.67 0.20
N HIS A 28 21.87 -6.93 -0.55
CA HIS A 28 21.96 -6.84 -2.00
C HIS A 28 22.53 -5.51 -2.51
N ALA A 29 23.12 -4.69 -1.63
CA ALA A 29 23.69 -3.39 -1.99
C ALA A 29 24.72 -3.49 -3.14
N SER A 30 25.50 -4.56 -3.19
CA SER A 30 26.48 -4.83 -4.25
C SER A 30 25.85 -5.10 -5.63
N TYR A 31 24.57 -5.50 -5.67
CA TYR A 31 23.84 -5.73 -6.93
C TYR A 31 23.19 -4.48 -7.48
N TYR A 32 23.19 -3.38 -6.70
CA TYR A 32 22.71 -2.10 -7.21
C TYR A 32 23.63 -1.61 -8.32
N LYS A 33 23.12 -1.66 -9.55
CA LYS A 33 23.76 -1.07 -10.72
C LYS A 33 23.13 0.31 -10.93
N ASN A 34 23.93 1.33 -11.11
CA ASN A 34 23.50 2.73 -11.28
C ASN A 34 22.73 2.97 -12.61
N ILE A 35 21.90 2.01 -13.04
CA ILE A 35 21.10 2.03 -14.28
C ILE A 35 19.75 2.75 -14.03
N ALA A 36 19.27 2.75 -12.81
CA ALA A 36 18.04 3.42 -12.40
C ALA A 36 18.29 4.21 -11.11
N LYS A 37 17.42 5.18 -10.83
CA LYS A 37 17.49 5.91 -9.55
C LYS A 37 17.43 4.94 -8.39
N PHE A 38 18.18 5.21 -7.33
CA PHE A 38 18.22 4.40 -6.12
C PHE A 38 16.81 4.24 -5.50
N SER A 39 15.98 5.30 -5.53
CA SER A 39 14.59 5.26 -5.10
C SER A 39 13.77 4.20 -5.86
N THR A 40 13.93 4.11 -7.18
CA THR A 40 13.23 3.10 -8.01
C THR A 40 13.60 1.68 -7.57
N TRP A 41 14.86 1.44 -7.26
CA TRP A 41 15.32 0.14 -6.78
C TRP A 41 14.73 -0.20 -5.39
N ILE A 42 14.73 0.77 -4.46
CA ILE A 42 14.10 0.61 -3.13
C ILE A 42 12.62 0.26 -3.27
N PHE A 43 11.85 1.02 -4.05
CA PHE A 43 10.42 0.77 -4.23
C PHE A 43 10.13 -0.56 -4.91
N THR A 44 11.01 -1.02 -5.81
CA THR A 44 10.90 -2.35 -6.43
C THR A 44 11.02 -3.46 -5.38
N ILE A 45 12.01 -3.37 -4.48
CA ILE A 45 12.19 -4.35 -3.40
C ILE A 45 11.02 -4.29 -2.42
N ALA A 46 10.63 -3.09 -1.98
CA ALA A 46 9.51 -2.90 -1.06
C ALA A 46 8.18 -3.45 -1.63
N LYS A 47 7.89 -3.17 -2.92
CA LYS A 47 6.73 -3.73 -3.62
C LYS A 47 6.75 -5.25 -3.62
N ASN A 48 7.88 -5.86 -3.98
CA ASN A 48 7.99 -7.31 -4.07
C ASN A 48 7.79 -7.98 -2.70
N ASN A 49 8.33 -7.39 -1.63
CA ASN A 49 8.13 -7.88 -0.27
C ASN A 49 6.67 -7.74 0.16
N ALA A 50 6.06 -6.58 -0.06
CA ALA A 50 4.65 -6.34 0.26
C ALA A 50 3.72 -7.32 -0.47
N LEU A 51 3.91 -7.52 -1.78
CA LEU A 51 3.12 -8.48 -2.56
C LEU A 51 3.30 -9.92 -2.08
N THR A 52 4.51 -10.29 -1.67
CA THR A 52 4.78 -11.63 -1.15
C THR A 52 4.01 -11.86 0.15
N GLU A 53 4.02 -10.89 1.07
CA GLU A 53 3.32 -11.00 2.34
C GLU A 53 1.79 -10.98 2.16
N LEU A 54 1.26 -10.13 1.30
CA LEU A 54 -0.16 -10.12 0.96
C LEU A 54 -0.63 -11.46 0.38
N ARG A 55 0.18 -12.13 -0.46
CA ARG A 55 -0.13 -13.47 -0.98
C ARG A 55 -0.13 -14.53 0.11
N LYS A 56 0.82 -14.47 1.06
CA LYS A 56 0.84 -15.38 2.22
C LYS A 56 -0.41 -15.20 3.08
N ASN A 57 -0.82 -13.95 3.35
CA ASN A 57 -2.00 -13.65 4.14
C ASN A 57 -3.29 -14.15 3.47
N LYS A 58 -3.40 -14.00 2.14
CA LYS A 58 -4.53 -14.56 1.38
C LYS A 58 -4.59 -16.09 1.50
N ARG A 59 -3.45 -16.79 1.38
CA ARG A 59 -3.40 -18.25 1.53
C ARG A 59 -3.81 -18.67 2.94
N LYS A 60 -3.27 -18.03 3.99
CA LYS A 60 -3.65 -18.33 5.38
C LYS A 60 -5.14 -18.15 5.62
N LYS A 61 -5.77 -17.10 5.06
CA LYS A 61 -7.23 -16.90 5.14
C LYS A 61 -8.01 -18.00 4.41
N THR A 62 -7.53 -18.47 3.26
CA THR A 62 -8.18 -19.57 2.53
C THR A 62 -8.05 -20.87 3.29
N ASP A 63 -6.88 -21.17 3.86
CA ASP A 63 -6.66 -22.39 4.65
C ASP A 63 -7.45 -22.38 5.97
N SER A 64 -7.68 -21.21 6.58
CA SER A 64 -8.47 -21.06 7.80
C SER A 64 -9.99 -21.10 7.58
N LEU A 65 -10.47 -20.94 6.36
CA LEU A 65 -11.89 -21.13 6.02
C LEU A 65 -12.34 -22.62 6.07
N TRP A 66 -11.40 -23.53 6.23
CA TRP A 66 -11.65 -24.95 6.45
C TRP A 66 -11.63 -25.36 7.95
N THR A 67 -11.35 -24.43 8.84
CA THR A 67 -11.49 -24.59 10.30
C THR A 67 -12.55 -23.64 10.78
N GLU A 68 -13.69 -24.21 11.21
CA GLU A 68 -14.75 -23.48 11.88
C GLU A 68 -14.17 -22.80 13.14
N ASP A 69 -14.06 -21.48 13.14
CA ASP A 69 -14.49 -20.59 14.21
C ASP A 69 -14.33 -19.14 13.78
N GLY A 70 -15.49 -18.48 13.65
CA GLY A 70 -15.56 -17.08 13.30
C GLY A 70 -15.26 -16.19 14.51
N GLN A 71 -14.20 -15.42 14.47
CA GLN A 71 -14.12 -14.16 15.20
C GLN A 71 -13.68 -13.06 14.25
N ILE A 72 -14.67 -12.28 13.84
CA ILE A 72 -14.45 -10.96 13.26
C ILE A 72 -14.03 -10.06 14.44
N ILE A 73 -12.75 -9.71 14.49
CA ILE A 73 -12.29 -8.71 15.46
C ILE A 73 -12.65 -7.35 14.87
N ASP A 74 -13.76 -6.82 15.38
CA ASP A 74 -14.18 -5.45 15.18
C ASP A 74 -13.27 -4.56 16.05
N ILE A 75 -12.35 -3.84 15.45
CA ILE A 75 -11.54 -2.86 16.16
C ILE A 75 -12.31 -1.55 16.19
N ASN A 76 -13.17 -1.43 17.21
CA ASN A 76 -13.76 -0.17 17.62
C ASN A 76 -12.65 0.78 18.10
N SER A 77 -12.30 1.78 17.31
CA SER A 77 -11.51 2.91 17.77
C SER A 77 -12.41 3.87 18.57
N LYS A 78 -12.08 4.02 19.84
CA LYS A 78 -12.68 5.00 20.76
C LYS A 78 -12.52 6.41 20.22
N GLU A 79 -13.65 7.11 20.22
CA GLU A 79 -13.69 8.57 20.12
C GLU A 79 -13.07 9.20 21.37
N GLU A 80 -12.05 10.02 21.17
CA GLU A 80 -11.63 11.04 22.13
C GLU A 80 -11.31 12.35 21.42
N SER A 81 -11.76 13.43 22.07
CA SER A 81 -11.86 14.83 21.66
C SER A 81 -10.62 15.48 21.05
N LEU A 82 -10.83 16.25 20.17
CA LEU A 82 -10.47 17.09 19.05
C LEU A 82 -9.41 18.16 19.32
N ASP A 83 -8.23 17.91 18.79
CA ASP A 83 -7.29 18.95 18.37
C ASP A 83 -7.02 18.78 16.87
N SER A 84 -6.63 19.81 16.14
CA SER A 84 -6.45 19.80 14.67
C SER A 84 -5.50 18.68 14.17
N LYS A 85 -4.63 18.18 15.03
CA LYS A 85 -3.79 17.00 14.75
C LYS A 85 -4.62 15.72 14.65
N VAL A 86 -5.60 15.55 15.53
CA VAL A 86 -6.50 14.38 15.57
C VAL A 86 -7.41 14.37 14.34
N GLN A 87 -7.88 15.52 13.87
CA GLN A 87 -8.66 15.59 12.62
C GLN A 87 -7.86 15.15 11.40
N ASN A 88 -6.57 15.48 11.35
CA ASN A 88 -5.68 15.02 10.28
C ASN A 88 -5.40 13.50 10.37
N GLU A 89 -5.25 12.95 11.57
CA GLU A 89 -5.06 11.52 11.78
C GLU A 89 -6.31 10.73 11.37
N ILE A 90 -7.49 11.18 11.77
CA ILE A 90 -8.77 10.58 11.35
C ILE A 90 -8.94 10.63 9.83
N ALA A 91 -8.58 11.74 9.19
CA ALA A 91 -8.65 11.88 7.73
C ALA A 91 -7.66 10.93 7.02
N ILE A 92 -6.47 10.72 7.57
CA ILE A 92 -5.47 9.79 7.04
C ILE A 92 -5.95 8.34 7.19
N ASP A 93 -6.48 7.96 8.35
CA ASP A 93 -7.02 6.62 8.58
C ASP A 93 -8.19 6.32 7.65
N GLN A 94 -9.08 7.29 7.46
CA GLN A 94 -10.19 7.16 6.53
C GLN A 94 -9.73 7.01 5.09
N LEU A 95 -8.73 7.79 4.67
CA LEU A 95 -8.12 7.68 3.35
C LEU A 95 -7.47 6.30 3.15
N ASN A 96 -6.81 5.76 4.16
CA ASN A 96 -6.23 4.42 4.11
C ASN A 96 -7.32 3.34 3.95
N LYS A 97 -8.44 3.45 4.68
CA LYS A 97 -9.61 2.56 4.51
C LYS A 97 -10.14 2.59 3.07
N PHE A 98 -10.30 3.77 2.49
CA PHE A 98 -10.74 3.90 1.09
C PHE A 98 -9.73 3.31 0.10
N LEU A 99 -8.44 3.47 0.36
CA LEU A 99 -7.38 2.85 -0.46
C LEU A 99 -7.46 1.31 -0.39
N ASP A 100 -7.78 0.74 0.76
CA ASP A 100 -7.90 -0.71 0.92
C ASP A 100 -9.07 -1.31 0.14
N GLU A 101 -10.11 -0.54 -0.08
CA GLU A 101 -11.26 -0.96 -0.87
C GLU A 101 -11.04 -0.88 -2.39
N ILE A 102 -9.97 -0.22 -2.84
CA ILE A 102 -9.61 -0.16 -4.26
C ILE A 102 -8.80 -1.41 -4.64
N PRO A 103 -9.04 -2.00 -5.82
CA PRO A 103 -8.24 -3.11 -6.32
C PRO A 103 -6.74 -2.83 -6.24
N GLU A 104 -5.96 -3.80 -5.76
CA GLU A 104 -4.53 -3.69 -5.46
C GLU A 104 -3.71 -3.08 -6.61
N ASN A 105 -4.01 -3.45 -7.85
CA ASN A 105 -3.31 -2.94 -9.03
C ASN A 105 -3.55 -1.44 -9.30
N PHE A 106 -4.71 -0.89 -8.92
CA PHE A 106 -5.02 0.54 -9.03
C PHE A 106 -4.45 1.28 -7.83
N ARG A 107 -4.64 0.75 -6.62
CA ARG A 107 -4.09 1.31 -5.38
C ARG A 107 -2.58 1.52 -5.49
N MET A 108 -1.85 0.49 -5.95
CA MET A 108 -0.40 0.55 -6.09
C MET A 108 0.04 1.69 -7.02
N ALA A 109 -0.61 1.84 -8.17
CA ALA A 109 -0.29 2.90 -9.12
C ALA A 109 -0.59 4.30 -8.56
N VAL A 110 -1.71 4.48 -7.86
CA VAL A 110 -2.09 5.74 -7.19
C VAL A 110 -1.11 6.08 -6.07
N VAL A 111 -0.78 5.12 -5.21
CA VAL A 111 0.14 5.35 -4.09
C VAL A 111 1.53 5.76 -4.58
N LEU A 112 2.07 5.09 -5.60
CA LEU A 112 3.37 5.45 -6.16
C LEU A 112 3.34 6.84 -6.84
N ARG A 113 2.22 7.22 -7.47
CA ARG A 113 2.11 8.50 -8.17
C ARG A 113 1.80 9.66 -7.25
N ASP A 114 0.75 9.54 -6.42
CA ASP A 114 0.14 10.66 -5.71
C ASP A 114 0.72 10.85 -4.30
N PHE A 115 1.28 9.80 -3.70
CA PHE A 115 1.89 9.86 -2.36
C PHE A 115 3.41 9.77 -2.37
N GLN A 116 4.01 9.13 -3.38
CA GLN A 116 5.46 9.04 -3.52
C GLN A 116 5.99 9.95 -4.64
N GLU A 117 5.10 10.65 -5.35
CA GLU A 117 5.40 11.65 -6.40
C GLU A 117 6.31 11.12 -7.53
N LEU A 118 6.29 9.80 -7.77
CA LEU A 118 7.13 9.19 -8.79
C LEU A 118 6.61 9.49 -10.20
N SER A 119 7.52 9.58 -11.16
CA SER A 119 7.17 9.72 -12.58
C SER A 119 6.52 8.45 -13.14
N TYR A 120 5.80 8.57 -14.25
CA TYR A 120 5.20 7.41 -14.93
C TYR A 120 6.25 6.39 -15.37
N GLU A 121 7.42 6.87 -15.77
CA GLU A 121 8.57 6.07 -16.19
C GLU A 121 9.14 5.27 -15.02
N GLU A 122 9.28 5.89 -13.85
CA GLU A 122 9.73 5.22 -12.62
C GLU A 122 8.71 4.17 -12.17
N ILE A 123 7.42 4.51 -12.16
CA ILE A 123 6.34 3.58 -11.81
C ILE A 123 6.29 2.41 -12.79
N SER A 124 6.48 2.66 -14.09
CA SER A 124 6.54 1.61 -15.11
C SER A 124 7.66 0.62 -14.85
N LYS A 125 8.84 1.11 -14.43
CA LYS A 125 9.97 0.25 -14.04
C LYS A 125 9.69 -0.54 -12.75
N ILE A 126 9.09 0.11 -11.74
CA ILE A 126 8.77 -0.53 -10.45
C ILE A 126 7.72 -1.62 -10.63
N LEU A 127 6.65 -1.34 -11.36
CA LEU A 127 5.52 -2.26 -11.56
C LEU A 127 5.72 -3.22 -12.73
N GLU A 128 6.73 -3.00 -13.57
CA GLU A 128 7.06 -3.82 -14.75
C GLU A 128 5.88 -3.90 -15.76
N ILE A 129 5.20 -2.75 -15.96
CA ILE A 129 4.07 -2.63 -16.89
C ILE A 129 4.21 -1.38 -17.76
N PRO A 130 3.62 -1.36 -18.98
CA PRO A 130 3.71 -0.23 -19.89
C PRO A 130 3.15 1.08 -19.30
N ILE A 131 3.74 2.22 -19.67
CA ILE A 131 3.34 3.57 -19.22
C ILE A 131 1.85 3.85 -19.50
N GLY A 132 1.32 3.41 -20.65
CA GLY A 132 -0.10 3.54 -20.98
C GLY A 132 -1.01 2.83 -19.98
N THR A 133 -0.59 1.64 -19.52
CA THR A 133 -1.29 0.90 -18.47
C THR A 133 -1.19 1.61 -17.12
N ILE A 134 -0.05 2.21 -16.79
CA ILE A 134 0.12 3.02 -15.58
C ILE A 134 -0.87 4.18 -15.56
N LYS A 135 -0.92 4.97 -16.64
CA LYS A 135 -1.85 6.10 -16.78
C LYS A 135 -3.30 5.68 -16.57
N SER A 136 -3.71 4.58 -17.20
CA SER A 136 -5.08 4.08 -17.06
C SER A 136 -5.38 3.56 -15.65
N ARG A 137 -4.44 2.88 -14.98
CA ARG A 137 -4.60 2.41 -13.60
C ARG A 137 -4.71 3.56 -12.61
N ILE A 138 -3.87 4.59 -12.74
CA ILE A 138 -3.93 5.80 -11.90
C ILE A 138 -5.28 6.49 -12.08
N ASN A 139 -5.72 6.70 -13.33
CA ASN A 139 -6.99 7.35 -13.59
C ASN A 139 -8.17 6.58 -12.98
N ARG A 140 -8.24 5.27 -13.20
CA ARG A 140 -9.30 4.42 -12.61
C ARG A 140 -9.25 4.39 -11.08
N GLY A 141 -8.06 4.32 -10.50
CA GLY A 141 -7.88 4.36 -9.04
C GLY A 141 -8.35 5.68 -8.44
N ARG A 142 -8.02 6.82 -9.07
CA ARG A 142 -8.49 8.14 -8.63
C ARG A 142 -10.00 8.30 -8.73
N ILE A 143 -10.64 7.78 -9.78
CA ILE A 143 -12.10 7.82 -9.94
C ILE A 143 -12.75 7.04 -8.78
N GLN A 144 -12.32 5.80 -8.54
CA GLN A 144 -12.86 4.98 -7.46
C GLN A 144 -12.64 5.61 -6.07
N LEU A 145 -11.47 6.19 -5.83
CA LEU A 145 -11.18 6.90 -4.58
C LEU A 145 -12.10 8.12 -4.41
N ALA A 146 -12.28 8.92 -5.46
CA ALA A 146 -13.14 10.09 -5.44
C ALA A 146 -14.61 9.72 -5.20
N GLU A 147 -15.11 8.62 -5.77
CA GLU A 147 -16.46 8.12 -5.52
C GLU A 147 -16.68 7.77 -4.05
N LYS A 148 -15.74 7.03 -3.44
CA LYS A 148 -15.80 6.68 -2.01
C LYS A 148 -15.73 7.90 -1.10
N MET A 149 -14.89 8.88 -1.43
CA MET A 149 -14.76 10.12 -0.67
C MET A 149 -16.02 11.01 -0.76
N LYS A 150 -16.80 10.95 -1.84
CA LYS A 150 -18.07 11.68 -1.95
C LYS A 150 -19.11 11.16 -0.96
N HIS A 151 -19.26 9.85 -0.87
CA HIS A 151 -20.22 9.22 0.07
C HIS A 151 -19.87 9.42 1.54
N PHE A 152 -18.65 9.85 1.84
CA PHE A 152 -18.23 10.15 3.21
C PHE A 152 -18.57 11.58 3.65
N LYS A 153 -18.85 12.48 2.71
CA LYS A 153 -19.19 13.89 3.00
C LYS A 153 -20.69 14.15 3.13
N GLU A 154 -21.53 13.14 2.81
CA GLU A 154 -22.98 13.14 3.00
C GLU A 154 -23.35 12.48 4.33
#